data_f532d2dc64ed051fe9695efbd02d56b4
#
_entry.id   f532d2dc64ed051fe9695efbd02d56b4
#
_cell.length_a   1.000
_cell.length_b   1.000
_cell.length_c   1.000
_cell.angle_alpha   90.00
_cell.angle_beta   90.00
_cell.angle_gamma   90.00
#
_symmetry.space_group_name_H-M   'P 1'
#
loop_
_entity.id
_entity.type
_entity.pdbx_description
1 polymer ?
#
loop_
_entity_poly.entity_id
_entity_poly.type
_entity_poly.pdbx_seq_one_letter_code
_entity_poly.pdbx_strand_id
1 'polypeptide(L)'
;MEHSLVLSVGIPVERDNDWSVAVSLGVLDSHVRTIYGVDSWQAMHWGMKLIGMEATDFAKHGWRFYWTRGGDEARHSDLFL
;
A
#
# COMPACT_ATOMS: atom_id res chain seq x y z
N MET A 1 -2.57 5.80 -20.54
CA MET A 1 -1.39 6.57 -20.09
C MET A 1 -0.70 5.81 -18.98
N GLU A 2 0.60 5.68 -19.06
CA GLU A 2 1.40 4.98 -18.07
C GLU A 2 1.90 5.94 -17.00
N HIS A 3 1.88 5.48 -15.76
CA HIS A 3 2.44 6.19 -14.63
C HIS A 3 3.36 5.28 -13.84
N SER A 4 4.46 5.82 -13.36
CA SER A 4 5.26 5.12 -12.37
C SER A 4 4.56 5.21 -11.03
N LEU A 5 4.42 4.08 -10.35
CA LEU A 5 3.73 3.98 -9.07
C LEU A 5 4.68 3.44 -8.01
N VAL A 6 4.75 4.14 -6.90
CA VAL A 6 5.46 3.66 -5.72
C VAL A 6 4.44 3.48 -4.60
N LEU A 7 4.27 2.24 -4.18
CA LEU A 7 3.48 1.90 -3.00
C LEU A 7 4.46 1.74 -1.84
N SER A 8 4.19 2.39 -0.73
CA SER A 8 5.13 2.32 0.39
C SER A 8 4.44 2.23 1.74
N VAL A 9 5.11 1.51 2.65
CA VAL A 9 4.79 1.48 4.06
C VAL A 9 6.05 1.99 4.78
N GLY A 10 5.90 3.07 5.53
CA GLY A 10 7.01 3.69 6.20
C GLY A 10 7.54 2.88 7.39
N ILE A 11 8.61 3.37 7.99
CA ILE A 11 9.20 2.76 9.18
C ILE A 11 8.20 2.89 10.34
N PRO A 12 7.94 1.80 11.08
CA PRO A 12 7.05 1.86 12.25
C PRO A 12 7.58 2.82 13.31
N VAL A 13 6.66 3.60 13.87
CA VAL A 13 6.96 4.57 14.93
C VAL A 13 6.17 4.22 16.18
N GLU A 14 6.86 4.10 17.29
CA GLU A 14 6.22 3.88 18.58
C GLU A 14 5.77 5.21 19.18
N ARG A 15 4.53 5.24 19.68
CA ARG A 15 3.99 6.37 20.43
C ARG A 15 3.16 5.85 21.58
N ASP A 16 3.46 6.32 22.78
CA ASP A 16 2.70 5.98 23.98
C ASP A 16 2.41 4.47 24.08
N ASN A 17 1.18 4.07 23.72
CA ASN A 17 0.72 2.69 23.86
C ASN A 17 0.50 1.99 22.51
N ASP A 18 0.88 2.60 21.41
CA ASP A 18 0.70 1.99 20.10
C ASP A 18 1.85 2.27 19.14
N TRP A 19 1.76 1.64 17.99
CA TRP A 19 2.69 1.84 16.88
C TRP A 19 1.91 2.32 15.67
N SER A 20 2.59 3.05 14.79
CA SER A 20 1.98 3.52 13.55
C SER A 20 2.94 3.41 12.38
N VAL A 21 2.38 3.30 11.18
CA VAL A 21 3.10 3.38 9.91
C VAL A 21 2.41 4.38 9.00
N ALA A 22 3.20 5.10 8.21
CA ALA A 22 2.69 5.94 7.15
C ALA A 22 2.57 5.09 5.87
N VAL A 23 1.41 5.15 5.21
CA VAL A 23 1.13 4.38 4.00
C VAL A 23 0.89 5.34 2.85
N SER A 24 1.57 5.11 1.74
CA SER A 24 1.42 5.93 0.53
C SER A 24 1.04 5.06 -0.66
N LEU A 25 0.07 5.55 -1.42
CA LEU A 25 -0.35 4.93 -2.68
C LEU A 25 0.21 5.69 -3.89
N GLY A 26 1.16 6.60 -3.65
CA GLY A 26 1.80 7.34 -4.72
C GLY A 26 0.81 8.17 -5.53
N VAL A 27 0.86 8.02 -6.86
CA VAL A 27 0.00 8.81 -7.77
C VAL A 27 -1.48 8.43 -7.69
N LEU A 28 -1.81 7.28 -7.11
CA LEU A 28 -3.21 6.85 -6.99
C LEU A 28 -3.97 7.63 -5.93
N ASP A 29 -3.27 8.07 -4.88
CA ASP A 29 -3.85 8.85 -3.81
C ASP A 29 -2.77 9.75 -3.22
N SER A 30 -2.98 11.04 -3.28
CA SER A 30 -2.01 12.02 -2.79
C SER A 30 -1.95 12.09 -1.25
N HIS A 31 -2.90 11.49 -0.56
CA HIS A 31 -2.95 11.50 0.89
C HIS A 31 -2.14 10.35 1.49
N VAL A 32 -1.24 10.70 2.40
CA VAL A 32 -0.54 9.70 3.20
C VAL A 32 -1.45 9.34 4.37
N ARG A 33 -1.67 8.05 4.56
CA ARG A 33 -2.53 7.55 5.64
C ARG A 33 -1.69 7.00 6.77
N THR A 34 -2.16 7.17 7.98
CA THR A 34 -1.51 6.62 9.17
C THR A 34 -2.32 5.42 9.67
N ILE A 35 -1.65 4.28 9.79
CA ILE A 35 -2.27 3.04 10.22
C ILE A 35 -1.65 2.63 11.55
N TYR A 36 -2.48 2.22 12.50
CA TYR A 36 -2.07 1.91 13.86
C TYR A 36 -2.12 0.42 14.15
N GLY A 37 -1.26 -0.02 15.05
CA GLY A 37 -1.24 -1.39 15.56
C GLY A 37 -0.73 -1.43 16.98
N VAL A 38 -0.92 -2.54 17.67
CA VAL A 38 -0.47 -2.72 19.06
C VAL A 38 1.04 -2.92 19.14
N ASP A 39 1.66 -3.34 18.05
CA ASP A 39 3.11 -3.45 17.89
C ASP A 39 3.51 -3.09 16.46
N SER A 40 4.81 -3.04 16.22
CA SER A 40 5.34 -2.68 14.90
C SER A 40 4.92 -3.66 13.82
N TRP A 41 4.87 -4.93 14.13
CA TRP A 41 4.50 -5.98 13.19
C TRP A 41 3.05 -5.82 12.74
N GLN A 42 2.13 -5.61 13.68
CA GLN A 42 0.72 -5.42 13.37
C GLN A 42 0.49 -4.14 12.57
N ALA A 43 1.17 -3.05 12.92
CA ALA A 43 1.05 -1.79 12.18
C ALA A 43 1.48 -1.97 10.72
N MET A 44 2.61 -2.64 10.48
CA MET A 44 3.07 -2.94 9.13
C MET A 44 2.10 -3.84 8.38
N HIS A 45 1.61 -4.88 9.03
CA HIS A 45 0.66 -5.82 8.44
C HIS A 45 -0.61 -5.11 7.96
N TRP A 46 -1.20 -4.28 8.81
CA TRP A 46 -2.40 -3.53 8.44
C TRP A 46 -2.12 -2.49 7.36
N GLY A 47 -0.94 -1.87 7.38
CA GLY A 47 -0.53 -0.94 6.32
C GLY A 47 -0.43 -1.63 4.96
N MET A 48 0.20 -2.79 4.91
CA MET A 48 0.33 -3.59 3.69
C MET A 48 -1.03 -4.08 3.22
N LYS A 49 -1.89 -4.49 4.14
CA LYS A 49 -3.24 -4.94 3.81
C LYS A 49 -4.07 -3.82 3.21
N LEU A 50 -3.95 -2.61 3.74
CA LEU A 50 -4.63 -1.44 3.18
C LEU A 50 -4.22 -1.22 1.72
N ILE A 51 -2.92 -1.31 1.42
CA ILE A 51 -2.43 -1.16 0.05
C ILE A 51 -3.07 -2.20 -0.85
N GLY A 52 -3.12 -3.47 -0.43
CA GLY A 52 -3.75 -4.52 -1.21
C GLY A 52 -5.22 -4.26 -1.48
N MET A 53 -5.95 -3.81 -0.47
CA MET A 53 -7.38 -3.49 -0.61
C MET A 53 -7.60 -2.33 -1.57
N GLU A 54 -6.81 -1.27 -1.46
CA GLU A 54 -6.92 -0.10 -2.34
C GLU A 54 -6.53 -0.46 -3.78
N ALA A 55 -5.48 -1.25 -3.98
CA ALA A 55 -5.09 -1.71 -5.31
C ALA A 55 -6.20 -2.54 -5.96
N THR A 56 -6.87 -3.37 -5.18
CA THR A 56 -8.03 -4.15 -5.64
C THR A 56 -9.14 -3.22 -6.13
N ASP A 57 -9.43 -2.18 -5.36
CA ASP A 57 -10.46 -1.22 -5.71
C ASP A 57 -10.12 -0.47 -6.99
N PHE A 58 -8.89 0.01 -7.13
CA PHE A 58 -8.45 0.68 -8.35
C PHE A 58 -8.50 -0.26 -9.56
N ALA A 59 -8.14 -1.54 -9.37
CA ALA A 59 -8.23 -2.51 -10.45
C ALA A 59 -9.66 -2.68 -10.96
N LYS A 60 -10.64 -2.64 -10.06
CA LYS A 60 -12.06 -2.71 -10.44
C LYS A 60 -12.51 -1.50 -11.25
N HIS A 61 -11.80 -0.38 -11.14
CA HIS A 61 -12.09 0.85 -11.87
C HIS A 61 -11.23 1.01 -13.13
N GLY A 62 -10.61 -0.08 -13.59
CA GLY A 62 -9.89 -0.12 -14.86
C GLY A 62 -8.40 0.09 -14.79
N TRP A 63 -7.83 0.29 -13.61
CA TRP A 63 -6.38 0.39 -13.47
C TRP A 63 -5.74 -0.98 -13.62
N ARG A 64 -4.59 -1.02 -14.31
CA ARG A 64 -3.77 -2.22 -14.45
C ARG A 64 -2.37 -1.93 -13.95
N PHE A 65 -1.82 -2.88 -13.22
CA PHE A 65 -0.51 -2.75 -12.60
C PHE A 65 0.47 -3.71 -13.23
N TYR A 66 1.71 -3.24 -13.42
CA TYR A 66 2.79 -4.03 -13.99
C TYR A 66 4.01 -3.90 -13.10
N TRP A 67 4.75 -5.02 -12.92
CA TRP A 67 5.96 -4.99 -12.11
C TRP A 67 7.04 -4.12 -12.72
N THR A 68 7.12 -4.12 -14.05
CA THR A 68 8.04 -3.26 -14.79
C THR A 68 7.32 -2.75 -16.03
N ARG A 69 7.82 -1.63 -16.57
CA ARG A 69 7.26 -1.07 -17.80
C ARG A 69 7.35 -2.10 -18.93
N GLY A 70 6.21 -2.44 -19.53
CA GLY A 70 6.14 -3.44 -20.60
C GLY A 70 6.35 -4.87 -20.14
N GLY A 71 6.42 -5.11 -18.81
CA GLY A 71 6.61 -6.44 -18.24
C GLY A 71 5.32 -7.14 -17.87
N ASP A 72 5.42 -8.11 -16.96
CA ASP A 72 4.30 -8.90 -16.49
C ASP A 72 3.33 -8.06 -15.69
N GLU A 73 2.03 -8.29 -15.90
CA GLU A 73 0.99 -7.64 -15.12
C GLU A 73 1.02 -8.10 -13.67
N ALA A 74 1.03 -7.14 -12.75
CA ALA A 74 0.89 -7.40 -11.34
C ALA A 74 -0.59 -7.47 -11.01
N ARG A 75 -1.02 -8.57 -10.42
CA ARG A 75 -2.41 -8.73 -9.97
C ARG A 75 -2.54 -8.19 -8.56
N HIS A 76 -3.71 -7.63 -8.26
CA HIS A 76 -3.97 -7.16 -6.90
C HIS A 76 -3.76 -8.26 -5.86
N SER A 77 -4.00 -9.53 -6.21
CA SER A 77 -3.77 -10.65 -5.31
C SER A 77 -2.29 -10.84 -4.94
N ASP A 78 -1.36 -10.33 -5.75
CA ASP A 78 0.08 -10.41 -5.46
C ASP A 78 0.47 -9.46 -4.31
N LEU A 79 -0.40 -8.51 -3.98
CA LEU A 79 -0.18 -7.54 -2.91
C LEU A 79 -0.78 -7.99 -1.57
N PHE A 80 -1.55 -9.07 -1.56
CA PHE A 80 -2.07 -9.67 -0.33
C PHE A 80 -1.09 -10.69 0.21
N LEU A 81 -0.78 -10.57 1.47
CA LEU A 81 0.13 -11.45 2.18
C LEU A 81 -0.64 -12.38 3.11
#